data_2e499c2b56dc33a8d9d948074fc52ff3
#
_entry.id   2e499c2b56dc33a8d9d948074fc52ff3
#
_cell.length_a   1.000
_cell.length_b   1.000
_cell.length_c   1.000
_cell.angle_alpha   90.00
_cell.angle_beta   90.00
_cell.angle_gamma   90.00
#
_symmetry.space_group_name_H-M   'P 1'
#
loop_
_entity.id
_entity.type
_entity.pdbx_description
1 polymer ?
#
loop_
_entity_poly.entity_id
_entity_poly.type
_entity_poly.pdbx_seq_one_letter_code
_entity_poly.pdbx_strand_id
1 'polypeptide(L)'
;VSRLTSAPSIETAPSFSPDGTQIVFESDRSGSQQLYVMPANGGEARRISFGPGRYGTPVWSPRGDLVAFTKQNAGRFHIGVMRLDGSEERLLTASFLDEGPTWAPNGRVIMFTRETQGEQGRSTLYSVDITGRNLRPVRTPEGGSDPSWSPLQP
;
A
#
# COMPACT_ATOMS: atom_id res chain seq x y z
N VAL A 1 5.16 6.54 -21.74
CA VAL A 1 4.24 5.84 -20.84
C VAL A 1 2.82 6.15 -21.28
N SER A 2 2.05 5.12 -21.60
CA SER A 2 0.69 5.33 -22.02
C SER A 2 -0.22 5.54 -20.82
N ARG A 3 -1.20 6.40 -21.00
CA ARG A 3 -2.19 6.68 -19.98
C ARG A 3 -3.25 5.60 -20.03
N LEU A 4 -3.47 4.92 -18.92
CA LEU A 4 -4.41 3.81 -18.84
C LEU A 4 -5.86 4.25 -18.60
N THR A 5 -6.06 5.47 -18.10
CA THR A 5 -7.39 6.01 -17.89
C THR A 5 -7.58 7.30 -18.66
N SER A 6 -8.83 7.64 -18.94
CA SER A 6 -9.17 8.90 -19.61
C SER A 6 -9.72 9.94 -18.63
N ALA A 7 -9.77 9.63 -17.34
CA ALA A 7 -10.29 10.56 -16.35
C ALA A 7 -9.35 11.76 -16.17
N PRO A 8 -9.88 12.98 -16.04
CA PRO A 8 -9.05 14.17 -15.84
C PRO A 8 -8.61 14.29 -14.37
N SER A 9 -8.06 13.24 -13.82
CA SER A 9 -7.62 13.17 -12.43
C SER A 9 -6.18 12.69 -12.39
N ILE A 10 -5.55 12.84 -11.23
CA ILE A 10 -4.18 12.41 -11.03
C ILE A 10 -4.20 10.96 -10.58
N GLU A 11 -3.56 10.10 -11.35
CA GLU A 11 -3.38 8.70 -11.01
C GLU A 11 -1.89 8.42 -10.84
N THR A 12 -1.53 7.84 -9.71
CA THR A 12 -0.13 7.52 -9.39
C THR A 12 -0.05 6.16 -8.69
N ALA A 13 1.18 5.68 -8.56
CA ALA A 13 1.50 4.48 -7.79
C ALA A 13 0.71 3.24 -8.21
N PRO A 14 0.73 2.84 -9.51
CA PRO A 14 0.04 1.63 -9.92
C PRO A 14 0.77 0.37 -9.46
N SER A 15 0.00 -0.69 -9.20
CA SER A 15 0.54 -2.00 -8.87
C SER A 15 -0.25 -3.06 -9.63
N PHE A 16 0.46 -3.99 -10.25
CA PHE A 16 -0.18 -5.04 -11.06
C PHE A 16 -0.52 -6.25 -10.21
N SER A 17 -1.62 -6.92 -10.57
CA SER A 17 -1.92 -8.22 -10.00
C SER A 17 -0.82 -9.22 -10.37
N PRO A 18 -0.64 -10.30 -9.60
CA PRO A 18 0.42 -11.27 -9.90
C PRO A 18 0.30 -11.89 -11.30
N ASP A 19 -0.92 -12.03 -11.82
CA ASP A 19 -1.13 -12.56 -13.17
C ASP A 19 -1.05 -11.48 -14.26
N GLY A 20 -0.85 -10.23 -13.89
CA GLY A 20 -0.70 -9.13 -14.83
C GLY A 20 -1.99 -8.67 -15.51
N THR A 21 -3.15 -9.17 -15.11
CA THR A 21 -4.41 -8.85 -15.79
C THR A 21 -5.11 -7.62 -15.24
N GLN A 22 -4.76 -7.19 -14.05
CA GLN A 22 -5.40 -6.04 -13.41
C GLN A 22 -4.36 -5.15 -12.75
N ILE A 23 -4.74 -3.90 -12.54
CA ILE A 23 -3.91 -2.96 -11.78
C ILE A 23 -4.76 -2.31 -10.69
N VAL A 24 -4.12 -2.03 -9.56
CA VAL A 24 -4.66 -1.19 -8.51
C VAL A 24 -3.85 0.10 -8.49
N PHE A 25 -4.52 1.22 -8.30
CA PHE A 25 -3.85 2.52 -8.35
C PHE A 25 -4.61 3.51 -7.47
N GLU A 26 -3.96 4.62 -7.17
CA GLU A 26 -4.59 5.70 -6.43
C GLU A 26 -5.02 6.81 -7.38
N SER A 27 -6.14 7.45 -7.07
CA SER A 27 -6.68 8.50 -7.91
C SER A 27 -7.51 9.45 -7.05
N ASP A 28 -7.51 10.74 -7.40
CA ASP A 28 -8.32 11.75 -6.73
C ASP A 28 -9.63 12.05 -7.47
N ARG A 29 -10.00 11.19 -8.44
CA ARG A 29 -11.18 11.45 -9.29
C ARG A 29 -12.49 11.59 -8.54
N SER A 30 -12.59 11.06 -7.33
CA SER A 30 -13.82 11.16 -6.54
C SER A 30 -13.79 12.31 -5.53
N GLY A 31 -12.77 13.17 -5.60
CA GLY A 31 -12.65 14.32 -4.71
C GLY A 31 -11.60 14.16 -3.62
N SER A 32 -11.21 12.94 -3.30
CA SER A 32 -10.11 12.65 -2.39
C SER A 32 -9.35 11.45 -2.94
N GLN A 33 -8.14 11.26 -2.44
CA GLN A 33 -7.28 10.18 -2.91
C GLN A 33 -7.80 8.84 -2.42
N GLN A 34 -8.20 7.98 -3.36
CA GLN A 34 -8.80 6.68 -3.08
C GLN A 34 -8.19 5.61 -3.98
N LEU A 35 -8.46 4.34 -3.67
CA LEU A 35 -7.94 3.22 -4.43
C LEU A 35 -8.96 2.72 -5.44
N TYR A 36 -8.47 2.38 -6.64
CA TYR A 36 -9.26 1.90 -7.76
C TYR A 36 -8.59 0.68 -8.37
N VAL A 37 -9.40 -0.19 -8.96
CA VAL A 37 -8.92 -1.37 -9.69
C VAL A 37 -9.48 -1.31 -11.10
N MET A 38 -8.65 -1.67 -12.10
CA MET A 38 -9.10 -1.73 -13.48
C MET A 38 -8.34 -2.83 -14.22
N PRO A 39 -8.87 -3.29 -15.38
CA PRO A 39 -8.12 -4.22 -16.22
C PRO A 39 -6.83 -3.58 -16.73
N ALA A 40 -5.75 -4.38 -16.80
CA ALA A 40 -4.46 -3.86 -17.23
C ALA A 40 -4.45 -3.40 -18.70
N ASN A 41 -5.35 -3.93 -19.52
CA ASN A 41 -5.45 -3.53 -20.92
C ASN A 41 -6.36 -2.31 -21.14
N GLY A 42 -6.82 -1.66 -20.06
CA GLY A 42 -7.70 -0.51 -20.13
C GLY A 42 -9.14 -0.88 -19.89
N GLY A 43 -9.97 0.10 -19.63
CA GLY A 43 -11.38 -0.10 -19.34
C GLY A 43 -11.81 0.71 -18.14
N GLU A 44 -12.95 0.38 -17.58
CA GLU A 44 -13.48 1.11 -16.45
C GLU A 44 -12.74 0.76 -15.16
N ALA A 45 -12.44 1.80 -14.39
CA ALA A 45 -11.91 1.64 -13.05
C ALA A 45 -13.05 1.61 -12.05
N ARG A 46 -12.94 0.73 -11.04
CA ARG A 46 -13.91 0.72 -9.95
C ARG A 46 -13.21 1.06 -8.65
N ARG A 47 -13.86 1.88 -7.85
CA ARG A 47 -13.32 2.28 -6.55
C ARG A 47 -13.45 1.13 -5.56
N ILE A 48 -12.40 0.90 -4.76
CA ILE A 48 -12.41 -0.15 -3.75
C ILE A 48 -12.21 0.37 -2.32
N SER A 49 -11.86 1.66 -2.14
CA SER A 49 -11.72 2.22 -0.80
C SER A 49 -12.83 3.24 -0.54
N PHE A 50 -13.49 3.11 0.62
CA PHE A 50 -14.67 3.92 0.94
C PHE A 50 -14.63 4.49 2.34
N GLY A 51 -13.64 4.14 3.14
CA GLY A 51 -13.53 4.63 4.50
C GLY A 51 -13.12 6.10 4.58
N PRO A 52 -13.13 6.67 5.78
CA PRO A 52 -12.73 8.07 5.96
C PRO A 52 -11.24 8.24 5.69
N GLY A 53 -10.86 9.45 5.27
CA GLY A 53 -9.46 9.77 5.03
C GLY A 53 -9.02 9.53 3.60
N ARG A 54 -7.73 9.39 3.42
CA ARG A 54 -7.10 9.27 2.11
C ARG A 54 -6.34 7.96 2.04
N TYR A 55 -6.44 7.29 0.89
CA TYR A 55 -5.76 6.01 0.65
C TYR A 55 -4.74 6.18 -0.46
N GLY A 56 -3.59 5.55 -0.33
CA GLY A 56 -2.56 5.64 -1.35
C GLY A 56 -1.57 4.50 -1.30
N THR A 57 -0.59 4.55 -2.18
CA THR A 57 0.49 3.56 -2.32
C THR A 57 0.00 2.12 -2.27
N PRO A 58 -0.99 1.75 -3.11
CA PRO A 58 -1.51 0.39 -3.08
C PRO A 58 -0.50 -0.59 -3.67
N VAL A 59 -0.36 -1.76 -3.04
CA VAL A 59 0.52 -2.81 -3.53
C VAL A 59 -0.22 -4.13 -3.47
N TRP A 60 -0.31 -4.80 -4.60
CA TRP A 60 -1.02 -6.06 -4.70
C TRP A 60 -0.22 -7.18 -4.03
N SER A 61 -0.90 -8.02 -3.25
CA SER A 61 -0.27 -9.17 -2.62
C SER A 61 0.23 -10.17 -3.68
N PRO A 62 1.39 -10.80 -3.47
CA PRO A 62 1.85 -11.84 -4.40
C PRO A 62 0.92 -13.04 -4.48
N ARG A 63 0.02 -13.19 -3.51
CA ARG A 63 -1.01 -14.24 -3.56
C ARG A 63 -2.25 -13.80 -4.32
N GLY A 64 -2.36 -12.53 -4.69
CA GLY A 64 -3.48 -12.01 -5.46
C GLY A 64 -4.75 -11.73 -4.68
N ASP A 65 -4.76 -11.99 -3.39
CA ASP A 65 -5.98 -11.94 -2.56
C ASP A 65 -6.20 -10.63 -1.84
N LEU A 66 -5.15 -9.85 -1.62
CA LEU A 66 -5.23 -8.63 -0.83
C LEU A 66 -4.47 -7.49 -1.50
N VAL A 67 -4.82 -6.28 -1.10
CA VAL A 67 -4.08 -5.06 -1.46
C VAL A 67 -3.63 -4.42 -0.16
N ALA A 68 -2.32 -4.13 -0.06
CA ALA A 68 -1.80 -3.33 1.03
C ALA A 68 -1.81 -1.86 0.62
N PHE A 69 -1.97 -0.97 1.59
CA PHE A 69 -2.08 0.45 1.29
C PHE A 69 -1.62 1.29 2.47
N THR A 70 -1.39 2.56 2.20
CA THR A 70 -1.20 3.58 3.22
C THR A 70 -2.51 4.35 3.35
N LYS A 71 -2.96 4.57 4.57
CA LYS A 71 -4.14 5.38 4.84
C LYS A 71 -3.78 6.52 5.77
N GLN A 72 -4.22 7.72 5.43
CA GLN A 72 -4.06 8.89 6.27
C GLN A 72 -5.43 9.37 6.72
N ASN A 73 -5.65 9.41 8.04
CA ASN A 73 -6.92 9.84 8.60
C ASN A 73 -6.71 10.46 9.97
N ALA A 74 -7.34 11.61 10.21
CA ALA A 74 -7.30 12.30 11.50
C ALA A 74 -5.88 12.53 12.01
N GLY A 75 -4.96 12.88 11.11
CA GLY A 75 -3.58 13.18 11.47
C GLY A 75 -2.70 11.96 11.72
N ARG A 76 -3.20 10.78 11.45
CA ARG A 76 -2.43 9.55 11.63
C ARG A 76 -2.30 8.78 10.34
N PHE A 77 -1.19 8.06 10.23
CA PHE A 77 -0.93 7.17 9.10
C PHE A 77 -1.10 5.73 9.54
N HIS A 78 -1.62 4.92 8.62
CA HIS A 78 -1.84 3.51 8.86
C HIS A 78 -1.38 2.71 7.65
N ILE A 79 -0.75 1.58 7.91
CA ILE A 79 -0.58 0.55 6.89
C ILE A 79 -1.76 -0.40 7.07
N GLY A 80 -2.43 -0.72 5.99
CA GLY A 80 -3.60 -1.58 6.05
C GLY A 80 -3.66 -2.54 4.89
N VAL A 81 -4.62 -3.45 4.95
CA VAL A 81 -4.92 -4.40 3.89
C VAL A 81 -6.42 -4.45 3.69
N MET A 82 -6.84 -4.81 2.47
CA MET A 82 -8.24 -5.02 2.14
C MET A 82 -8.34 -6.02 1.01
N ARG A 83 -9.53 -6.61 0.85
CA ARG A 83 -9.81 -7.44 -0.31
C ARG A 83 -10.02 -6.57 -1.55
N LEU A 84 -9.98 -7.21 -2.72
CA LEU A 84 -10.06 -6.49 -3.99
C LEU A 84 -11.42 -5.82 -4.23
N ASP A 85 -12.44 -6.21 -3.50
CA ASP A 85 -13.76 -5.56 -3.57
C ASP A 85 -13.92 -4.48 -2.50
N GLY A 86 -12.87 -4.21 -1.73
CA GLY A 86 -12.89 -3.22 -0.68
C GLY A 86 -13.38 -3.74 0.67
N SER A 87 -13.80 -5.00 0.73
CA SER A 87 -14.25 -5.58 1.99
C SER A 87 -13.09 -5.98 2.88
N GLU A 88 -13.40 -6.23 4.14
CA GLU A 88 -12.44 -6.69 5.13
C GLU A 88 -11.23 -5.76 5.26
N GLU A 89 -11.47 -4.47 5.20
CA GLU A 89 -10.41 -3.50 5.46
C GLU A 89 -9.92 -3.67 6.89
N ARG A 90 -8.60 -3.79 7.02
CA ARG A 90 -7.96 -3.94 8.32
C ARG A 90 -6.76 -3.02 8.41
N LEU A 91 -6.74 -2.17 9.42
CA LEU A 91 -5.61 -1.29 9.67
C LEU A 91 -4.64 -2.02 10.60
N LEU A 92 -3.42 -2.20 10.13
CA LEU A 92 -2.40 -2.99 10.84
C LEU A 92 -1.55 -2.13 11.77
N THR A 93 -1.39 -0.85 11.47
CA THR A 93 -0.54 0.06 12.24
C THR A 93 -1.23 1.41 12.41
N ALA A 94 -0.70 2.21 13.35
CA ALA A 94 -1.09 3.60 13.50
C ALA A 94 0.13 4.37 14.00
N SER A 95 0.51 5.44 13.30
CA SER A 95 1.70 6.19 13.67
C SER A 95 1.65 7.62 13.13
N PHE A 96 2.70 8.37 13.44
CA PHE A 96 2.90 9.70 12.88
C PHE A 96 3.09 9.66 11.36
N LEU A 97 3.85 8.67 10.89
CA LEU A 97 4.06 8.52 9.45
C LEU A 97 4.55 7.10 9.15
N ASP A 98 3.65 6.29 8.63
CA ASP A 98 3.95 4.96 8.09
C ASP A 98 3.60 4.99 6.61
N GLU A 99 4.50 4.54 5.74
CA GLU A 99 4.23 4.59 4.31
C GLU A 99 5.05 3.56 3.54
N GLY A 100 4.69 3.38 2.27
CA GLY A 100 5.43 2.56 1.34
C GLY A 100 5.41 1.08 1.65
N PRO A 101 4.23 0.47 1.81
CA PRO A 101 4.18 -0.96 2.11
C PRO A 101 4.70 -1.80 0.94
N THR A 102 5.37 -2.90 1.29
CA THR A 102 5.74 -3.93 0.33
C THR A 102 5.52 -5.29 0.97
N TRP A 103 5.25 -6.29 0.16
CA TRP A 103 4.91 -7.62 0.64
C TRP A 103 6.13 -8.54 0.70
N ALA A 104 6.18 -9.36 1.73
CA ALA A 104 7.06 -10.52 1.71
C ALA A 104 6.53 -11.52 0.67
N PRO A 105 7.40 -12.33 0.07
CA PRO A 105 6.97 -13.29 -0.97
C PRO A 105 5.87 -14.26 -0.53
N ASN A 106 5.75 -14.54 0.77
CA ASN A 106 4.73 -15.46 1.27
C ASN A 106 3.34 -14.81 1.39
N GLY A 107 3.23 -13.49 1.15
CA GLY A 107 1.95 -12.79 1.24
C GLY A 107 1.39 -12.64 2.64
N ARG A 108 2.21 -12.82 3.67
CA ARG A 108 1.75 -12.74 5.07
C ARG A 108 2.38 -11.62 5.87
N VAL A 109 3.49 -11.08 5.41
CA VAL A 109 4.21 -10.04 6.14
C VAL A 109 4.39 -8.84 5.24
N ILE A 110 4.19 -7.66 5.80
CA ILE A 110 4.34 -6.40 5.09
C ILE A 110 5.48 -5.64 5.73
N MET A 111 6.37 -5.09 4.90
CA MET A 111 7.45 -4.22 5.34
C MET A 111 7.12 -2.80 4.89
N PHE A 112 7.40 -1.84 5.73
CA PHE A 112 7.10 -0.44 5.43
C PHE A 112 8.10 0.46 6.13
N THR A 113 8.09 1.74 5.75
CA THR A 113 8.95 2.75 6.36
C THR A 113 8.15 3.50 7.41
N ARG A 114 8.73 3.62 8.60
CA ARG A 114 8.17 4.45 9.68
C ARG A 114 9.10 5.60 9.95
N GLU A 115 8.56 6.81 9.94
CA GLU A 115 9.31 7.98 10.32
C GLU A 115 8.92 8.39 11.73
N THR A 116 9.93 8.57 12.59
CA THR A 116 9.67 8.97 13.97
C THR A 116 9.60 10.48 14.07
N GLN A 117 8.71 10.96 14.93
CA GLN A 117 8.54 12.37 15.23
C GLN A 117 9.67 12.85 16.13
N GLY A 118 10.23 14.05 15.87
CA GLY A 118 11.28 14.59 16.70
C GLY A 118 12.26 15.44 15.91
N GLU A 119 13.21 16.04 16.62
CA GLU A 119 14.19 16.95 15.99
C GLU A 119 15.06 16.28 14.94
N GLN A 120 15.26 14.98 15.08
CA GLN A 120 16.04 14.20 14.13
C GLN A 120 15.20 13.03 13.62
N GLY A 121 14.07 13.36 12.99
CA GLY A 121 13.21 12.34 12.44
C GLY A 121 14.01 11.32 11.65
N ARG A 122 13.82 10.03 11.94
CA ARG A 122 14.50 8.94 11.27
C ARG A 122 13.52 8.04 10.57
N SER A 123 13.87 7.64 9.36
CA SER A 123 13.15 6.61 8.66
C SER A 123 13.73 5.26 9.05
N THR A 124 12.88 4.37 9.51
CA THR A 124 13.28 3.02 9.92
C THR A 124 12.34 2.02 9.26
N LEU A 125 12.90 0.92 8.79
CA LEU A 125 12.10 -0.16 8.26
C LEU A 125 11.43 -0.94 9.39
N TYR A 126 10.15 -1.21 9.21
CA TYR A 126 9.36 -2.03 10.13
C TYR A 126 8.68 -3.14 9.35
N SER A 127 8.32 -4.20 10.04
CA SER A 127 7.51 -5.27 9.47
C SER A 127 6.33 -5.55 10.38
N VAL A 128 5.25 -6.03 9.78
CA VAL A 128 4.03 -6.39 10.51
C VAL A 128 3.36 -7.55 9.77
N ASP A 129 2.77 -8.45 10.53
CA ASP A 129 1.99 -9.54 9.96
C ASP A 129 0.63 -9.01 9.49
N ILE A 130 0.01 -9.67 8.50
CA ILE A 130 -1.30 -9.23 7.99
C ILE A 130 -2.40 -9.31 9.04
N THR A 131 -2.13 -9.91 10.19
CA THR A 131 -3.04 -9.90 11.34
C THR A 131 -2.85 -8.70 12.24
N GLY A 132 -1.84 -7.86 11.96
CA GLY A 132 -1.49 -6.74 12.81
C GLY A 132 -0.54 -7.10 13.93
N ARG A 133 -0.11 -8.34 14.01
CA ARG A 133 0.80 -8.82 15.05
C ARG A 133 2.25 -8.70 14.61
N ASN A 134 3.16 -8.82 15.58
CA ASN A 134 4.59 -8.84 15.35
C ASN A 134 5.11 -7.57 14.67
N LEU A 135 4.53 -6.43 15.03
CA LEU A 135 5.05 -5.14 14.58
C LEU A 135 6.40 -4.91 15.22
N ARG A 136 7.44 -4.78 14.40
CA ARG A 136 8.80 -4.62 14.91
C ARG A 136 9.71 -3.99 13.87
N PRO A 137 10.78 -3.31 14.32
CA PRO A 137 11.75 -2.77 13.38
C PRO A 137 12.54 -3.91 12.74
N VAL A 138 12.91 -3.68 11.47
CA VAL A 138 13.76 -4.59 10.72
C VAL A 138 15.17 -4.05 10.79
N ARG A 139 16.12 -4.88 11.20
CA ARG A 139 17.50 -4.46 11.21
C ARG A 139 18.08 -4.50 9.81
N THR A 140 18.63 -3.37 9.40
CA THR A 140 19.36 -3.28 8.15
C THR A 140 20.74 -2.70 8.46
N PRO A 141 21.78 -3.13 7.73
CA PRO A 141 23.14 -2.60 8.00
C PRO A 141 23.26 -1.10 7.85
N GLU A 142 22.48 -0.49 6.97
CA GLU A 142 22.60 0.92 6.63
C GLU A 142 21.33 1.71 6.83
N GLY A 143 20.33 1.13 7.47
CA GLY A 143 19.02 1.74 7.53
C GLY A 143 18.48 1.94 6.12
N GLY A 144 17.29 1.60 5.85
CA GLY A 144 16.70 1.76 4.54
C GLY A 144 15.34 2.40 4.64
N SER A 145 14.96 3.14 3.59
CA SER A 145 13.64 3.75 3.51
C SER A 145 12.81 3.20 2.36
N ASP A 146 13.38 2.34 1.53
CA ASP A 146 12.69 1.79 0.37
C ASP A 146 12.61 0.27 0.50
N PRO A 147 11.64 -0.23 1.27
CA PRO A 147 11.54 -1.67 1.50
C PRO A 147 11.30 -2.42 0.20
N SER A 148 11.96 -3.53 0.05
CA SER A 148 11.78 -4.42 -1.08
C SER A 148 12.11 -5.84 -0.67
N TRP A 149 11.54 -6.80 -1.38
CA TRP A 149 11.74 -8.22 -1.10
C TRP A 149 12.26 -8.92 -2.34
N SER A 150 13.26 -9.77 -2.13
CA SER A 150 13.74 -10.63 -3.21
C SER A 150 12.95 -11.94 -3.19
N PRO A 151 12.35 -12.34 -4.31
CA PRO A 151 11.61 -13.61 -4.35
C PRO A 151 12.50 -14.84 -4.21
N LEU A 152 13.80 -14.67 -4.37
CA LEU A 152 14.75 -15.76 -4.28
C LEU A 152 15.55 -15.74 -2.98
N GLN A 153 15.03 -15.12 -1.96
CA GLN A 153 15.67 -15.14 -0.66
C GLN A 153 15.76 -16.57 -0.14
N PRO A 154 16.93 -17.10 0.08
CA PRO A 154 17.09 -18.43 0.62
C PRO A 154 16.70 -18.53 2.09
#